data_ec9d586c215ffd3e7cd64665c93f2309
#
_entry.id   ec9d586c215ffd3e7cd64665c93f2309
#
_cell.length_a   1.000
_cell.length_b   1.000
_cell.length_c   1.000
_cell.angle_alpha   90.00
_cell.angle_beta   90.00
_cell.angle_gamma   90.00
#
_symmetry.space_group_name_H-M   'P 1'
#
loop_
_entity.id
_entity.type
_entity.pdbx_description
1 polymer ?
#
loop_
_entity_poly.entity_id
_entity_poly.type
_entity_poly.pdbx_seq_one_letter_code
_entity_poly.pdbx_strand_id
1 'polypeptide(L)'
;MEHERKKVLVGMSGGIDSSAVCLKLLDEGYEVVGVTMRVWDLPRQFADTGQEYPDFIQDARTLAARLGIAHYVADERTAFKDIVVRNFVDEYLAGRTPNPCVMCNPAFKFRVLAEWADKLGCDYIATGHYVRVKEESGRYGLYCGVDGKKDQSYFLWRLGQDVLSRCIFPLGALRKEDVRGYLARKGFEMKARGGESMEGCFIDKDY
;
A
#
# COMPACT_ATOMS: atom_id res chain seq x y z
N MET A 1 16.63 29.75 5.23
CA MET A 1 16.87 28.32 5.55
C MET A 1 15.83 27.54 4.77
N GLU A 2 16.23 26.81 3.73
CA GLU A 2 15.35 25.87 3.08
C GLU A 2 14.95 24.82 4.13
N HIS A 3 13.68 24.75 4.48
CA HIS A 3 13.17 23.63 5.28
C HIS A 3 13.37 22.37 4.43
N GLU A 4 14.26 21.49 4.87
CA GLU A 4 14.47 20.19 4.26
C GLU A 4 13.11 19.48 4.18
N ARG A 5 12.66 19.18 2.97
CA ARG A 5 11.36 18.52 2.75
C ARG A 5 11.42 17.13 3.35
N LYS A 6 10.45 16.77 4.17
CA LYS A 6 10.32 15.42 4.69
C LYS A 6 10.07 14.44 3.55
N LYS A 7 10.76 13.32 3.57
CA LYS A 7 10.73 12.30 2.51
C LYS A 7 9.84 11.13 2.90
N VAL A 8 8.95 10.71 2.00
CA VAL A 8 7.97 9.66 2.27
C VAL A 8 8.07 8.56 1.22
N LEU A 9 8.22 7.31 1.67
CA LEU A 9 8.08 6.13 0.83
C LEU A 9 6.62 5.73 0.73
N VAL A 10 6.07 5.67 -0.47
CA VAL A 10 4.70 5.24 -0.73
C VAL A 10 4.68 3.83 -1.31
N GLY A 11 3.97 2.92 -0.63
CA GLY A 11 3.64 1.61 -1.19
C GLY A 11 2.60 1.75 -2.31
N MET A 12 3.03 1.59 -3.56
CA MET A 12 2.21 1.75 -4.75
C MET A 12 1.71 0.38 -5.25
N SER A 13 0.41 0.26 -5.45
CA SER A 13 -0.23 -0.95 -6.01
C SER A 13 -0.74 -0.76 -7.45
N GLY A 14 -0.46 0.39 -8.07
CA GLY A 14 -1.07 0.75 -9.36
C GLY A 14 -2.55 1.14 -9.29
N GLY A 15 -3.22 0.92 -8.16
CA GLY A 15 -4.65 1.18 -7.94
C GLY A 15 -4.99 2.62 -7.56
N ILE A 16 -6.30 2.86 -7.36
CA ILE A 16 -6.90 4.15 -7.02
C ILE A 16 -6.27 4.76 -5.76
N ASP A 17 -6.23 3.97 -4.68
CA ASP A 17 -5.88 4.48 -3.36
C ASP A 17 -4.42 4.91 -3.27
N SER A 18 -3.50 4.08 -3.76
CA SER A 18 -2.08 4.43 -3.78
C SER A 18 -1.80 5.64 -4.68
N SER A 19 -2.56 5.82 -5.76
CA SER A 19 -2.47 7.01 -6.62
C SER A 19 -2.88 8.27 -5.87
N ALA A 20 -3.98 8.22 -5.12
CA ALA A 20 -4.46 9.34 -4.33
C ALA A 20 -3.47 9.69 -3.19
N VAL A 21 -2.84 8.68 -2.57
CA VAL A 21 -1.80 8.90 -1.55
C VAL A 21 -0.63 9.70 -2.11
N CYS A 22 -0.07 9.29 -3.26
CA CYS A 22 1.03 10.02 -3.89
C CYS A 22 0.68 11.49 -4.15
N LEU A 23 -0.48 11.74 -4.76
CA LEU A 23 -0.94 13.09 -5.08
C LEU A 23 -1.15 13.95 -3.82
N LYS A 24 -1.78 13.40 -2.78
CA LYS A 24 -2.02 14.11 -1.53
C LYS A 24 -0.72 14.50 -0.84
N LEU A 25 0.24 13.59 -0.75
CA LEU A 25 1.53 13.86 -0.12
C LEU A 25 2.34 14.90 -0.90
N LEU A 26 2.28 14.87 -2.24
CA LEU A 26 2.87 15.94 -3.07
C LEU A 26 2.21 17.30 -2.83
N ASP A 27 0.87 17.34 -2.75
CA ASP A 27 0.12 18.57 -2.42
C ASP A 27 0.45 19.10 -1.02
N GLU A 28 0.77 18.22 -0.07
CA GLU A 28 1.19 18.54 1.29
C GLU A 28 2.68 18.93 1.39
N GLY A 29 3.41 18.89 0.25
CA GLY A 29 4.79 19.36 0.15
C GLY A 29 5.87 18.34 0.51
N TYR A 30 5.52 17.05 0.65
CA TYR A 30 6.50 15.98 0.85
C TYR A 30 7.32 15.69 -0.41
N GLU A 31 8.55 15.21 -0.23
CA GLU A 31 9.29 14.50 -1.25
C GLU A 31 8.77 13.06 -1.29
N VAL A 32 8.17 12.66 -2.41
CA VAL A 32 7.54 11.34 -2.54
C VAL A 32 8.41 10.40 -3.35
N VAL A 33 8.62 9.19 -2.84
CA VAL A 33 9.25 8.07 -3.54
C VAL A 33 8.28 6.90 -3.56
N GLY A 34 8.10 6.27 -4.71
CA GLY A 34 7.23 5.11 -4.87
C GLY A 34 7.98 3.78 -4.79
N VAL A 35 7.37 2.77 -4.18
CA VAL A 35 7.81 1.38 -4.28
C VAL A 35 6.62 0.47 -4.56
N THR A 36 6.75 -0.41 -5.54
CA THR A 36 5.77 -1.48 -5.80
C THR A 36 6.38 -2.82 -5.46
N MET A 37 5.72 -3.57 -4.57
CA MET A 37 6.15 -4.92 -4.23
C MET A 37 5.57 -5.91 -5.25
N ARG A 38 6.45 -6.66 -5.93
CA ARG A 38 6.09 -7.82 -6.72
C ARG A 38 6.09 -9.02 -5.79
N VAL A 39 4.90 -9.45 -5.37
CA VAL A 39 4.74 -10.49 -4.35
C VAL A 39 4.30 -11.83 -4.92
N TRP A 40 3.56 -11.81 -6.04
CA TRP A 40 3.02 -12.98 -6.71
C TRP A 40 2.71 -12.65 -8.16
N ASP A 41 2.90 -13.61 -9.07
CA ASP A 41 2.56 -13.44 -10.47
C ASP A 41 1.35 -14.33 -10.80
N LEU A 42 0.24 -13.69 -11.15
CA LEU A 42 -0.95 -14.36 -11.65
C LEU A 42 -1.07 -14.12 -13.17
N PRO A 43 -1.43 -15.14 -13.98
CA PRO A 43 -1.55 -14.97 -15.43
C PRO A 43 -2.44 -13.80 -15.86
N ARG A 44 -3.54 -13.56 -15.14
CA ARG A 44 -4.48 -12.45 -15.39
C ARG A 44 -3.91 -11.05 -15.16
N GLN A 45 -2.74 -10.95 -14.55
CA GLN A 45 -2.08 -9.67 -14.26
C GLN A 45 -1.21 -9.19 -15.42
N PHE A 46 -1.15 -9.94 -16.51
CA PHE A 46 -0.37 -9.61 -17.69
C PHE A 46 -1.32 -9.45 -18.88
N ALA A 47 -1.36 -8.26 -19.49
CA ALA A 47 -2.17 -8.00 -20.68
C ALA A 47 -1.60 -8.74 -21.90
N ASP A 48 -0.30 -8.98 -21.92
CA ASP A 48 0.40 -9.69 -22.99
C ASP A 48 1.40 -10.70 -22.41
N THR A 49 1.53 -11.86 -23.05
CA THR A 49 2.40 -12.96 -22.65
C THR A 49 3.91 -12.63 -22.72
N GLY A 50 4.27 -11.54 -23.40
CA GLY A 50 5.66 -11.06 -23.51
C GLY A 50 6.09 -10.03 -22.47
N GLN A 51 5.20 -9.62 -21.54
CA GLN A 51 5.53 -8.61 -20.55
C GLN A 51 6.44 -9.14 -19.45
N GLU A 52 7.47 -8.37 -19.10
CA GLU A 52 8.36 -8.67 -17.97
C GLU A 52 7.69 -8.44 -16.62
N TYR A 53 6.79 -7.46 -16.53
CA TYR A 53 6.12 -7.04 -15.30
C TYR A 53 4.60 -7.07 -15.44
N PRO A 54 3.88 -7.46 -14.37
CA PRO A 54 2.43 -7.37 -14.32
C PRO A 54 1.90 -5.95 -14.57
N ASP A 55 0.67 -5.84 -15.06
CA ASP A 55 0.02 -4.56 -15.42
C ASP A 55 0.01 -3.56 -14.27
N PHE A 56 -0.23 -4.02 -13.04
CA PHE A 56 -0.25 -3.13 -11.87
C PHE A 56 1.09 -2.44 -11.61
N ILE A 57 2.22 -3.09 -11.96
CA ILE A 57 3.55 -2.49 -11.87
C ILE A 57 3.74 -1.46 -12.98
N GLN A 58 3.28 -1.77 -14.20
CA GLN A 58 3.33 -0.81 -15.32
C GLN A 58 2.48 0.43 -15.02
N ASP A 59 1.31 0.22 -14.44
CA ASP A 59 0.42 1.30 -13.98
C ASP A 59 1.07 2.19 -12.94
N ALA A 60 1.77 1.59 -11.96
CA ALA A 60 2.49 2.33 -10.93
C ALA A 60 3.66 3.13 -11.53
N ARG A 61 4.42 2.54 -12.46
CA ARG A 61 5.51 3.22 -13.19
C ARG A 61 4.99 4.41 -14.01
N THR A 62 3.91 4.20 -14.73
CA THR A 62 3.26 5.25 -15.56
C THR A 62 2.79 6.41 -14.68
N LEU A 63 2.18 6.11 -13.54
CA LEU A 63 1.77 7.13 -12.58
C LEU A 63 2.99 7.89 -12.03
N ALA A 64 4.01 7.17 -11.58
CA ALA A 64 5.21 7.78 -11.02
C ALA A 64 5.91 8.71 -12.03
N ALA A 65 6.03 8.28 -13.28
CA ALA A 65 6.58 9.11 -14.36
C ALA A 65 5.74 10.37 -14.60
N ARG A 66 4.42 10.25 -14.59
CA ARG A 66 3.50 11.40 -14.73
C ARG A 66 3.60 12.39 -13.56
N LEU A 67 3.88 11.89 -12.35
CA LEU A 67 4.04 12.71 -11.15
C LEU A 67 5.48 13.25 -10.98
N GLY A 68 6.43 12.79 -11.78
CA GLY A 68 7.84 13.16 -11.65
C GLY A 68 8.51 12.63 -10.38
N ILE A 69 8.03 11.50 -9.84
CA ILE A 69 8.58 10.87 -8.64
C ILE A 69 9.43 9.65 -8.98
N ALA A 70 10.46 9.37 -8.19
CA ALA A 70 11.24 8.14 -8.29
C ALA A 70 10.37 6.92 -7.94
N HIS A 71 10.55 5.82 -8.68
CA HIS A 71 9.80 4.59 -8.46
C HIS A 71 10.69 3.35 -8.56
N TYR A 72 10.53 2.46 -7.61
CA TYR A 72 11.28 1.22 -7.51
C TYR A 72 10.33 0.01 -7.50
N VAL A 73 10.85 -1.14 -7.92
CA VAL A 73 10.15 -2.43 -7.82
C VAL A 73 10.93 -3.31 -6.86
N ALA A 74 10.28 -3.74 -5.78
CA ALA A 74 10.80 -4.71 -4.84
C ALA A 74 10.30 -6.10 -5.25
N ASP A 75 11.18 -6.96 -5.74
CA ASP A 75 10.82 -8.36 -6.04
C ASP A 75 10.90 -9.18 -4.77
N GLU A 76 9.77 -9.42 -4.17
CA GLU A 76 9.61 -10.08 -2.87
C GLU A 76 8.84 -11.41 -2.98
N ARG A 77 8.77 -12.00 -4.16
CA ARG A 77 8.00 -13.22 -4.42
C ARG A 77 8.40 -14.39 -3.51
N THR A 78 9.70 -14.60 -3.31
CA THR A 78 10.20 -15.67 -2.46
C THR A 78 9.84 -15.46 -0.99
N ALA A 79 10.11 -14.26 -0.46
CA ALA A 79 9.78 -13.92 0.93
C ALA A 79 8.28 -13.96 1.20
N PHE A 80 7.47 -13.48 0.26
CA PHE A 80 6.01 -13.53 0.35
C PHE A 80 5.49 -14.97 0.41
N LYS A 81 5.99 -15.85 -0.46
CA LYS A 81 5.65 -17.27 -0.46
C LYS A 81 5.95 -17.91 0.88
N ASP A 82 7.15 -17.67 1.41
CA ASP A 82 7.60 -18.30 2.64
C ASP A 82 6.89 -17.80 3.90
N ILE A 83 6.52 -16.52 3.94
CA ILE A 83 5.90 -15.90 5.11
C ILE A 83 4.37 -15.98 5.04
N VAL A 84 3.78 -15.58 3.92
CA VAL A 84 2.33 -15.37 3.83
C VAL A 84 1.62 -16.59 3.27
N VAL A 85 2.09 -17.12 2.13
CA VAL A 85 1.40 -18.26 1.48
C VAL A 85 1.57 -19.53 2.31
N ARG A 86 2.76 -19.78 2.84
CA ARG A 86 2.99 -20.94 3.72
C ARG A 86 2.10 -20.87 4.96
N ASN A 87 2.05 -19.73 5.65
CA ASN A 87 1.16 -19.57 6.80
C ASN A 87 -0.31 -19.81 6.44
N PHE A 88 -0.75 -19.31 5.29
CA PHE A 88 -2.12 -19.54 4.79
C PHE A 88 -2.42 -21.04 4.63
N VAL A 89 -1.53 -21.79 4.02
CA VAL A 89 -1.66 -23.26 3.84
C VAL A 89 -1.64 -23.99 5.18
N ASP A 90 -0.68 -23.65 6.05
CA ASP A 90 -0.50 -24.31 7.36
C ASP A 90 -1.73 -24.11 8.26
N GLU A 91 -2.36 -22.93 8.23
CA GLU A 91 -3.59 -22.66 8.97
C GLU A 91 -4.77 -23.53 8.48
N TYR A 92 -4.94 -23.67 7.16
CA TYR A 92 -5.96 -24.58 6.60
C TYR A 92 -5.70 -26.05 6.93
N LEU A 93 -4.44 -26.49 6.81
CA LEU A 93 -4.07 -27.87 7.17
C LEU A 93 -4.30 -28.15 8.66
N ALA A 94 -4.20 -27.14 9.50
CA ALA A 94 -4.50 -27.24 10.94
C ALA A 94 -6.00 -27.07 11.27
N GLY A 95 -6.90 -27.02 10.26
CA GLY A 95 -8.35 -26.87 10.44
C GLY A 95 -8.81 -25.47 10.88
N ARG A 96 -7.97 -24.45 10.68
CA ARG A 96 -8.30 -23.05 11.01
C ARG A 96 -8.56 -22.25 9.73
N THR A 97 -9.34 -21.18 9.84
CA THR A 97 -9.57 -20.23 8.72
C THR A 97 -8.53 -19.10 8.80
N PRO A 98 -7.57 -19.02 7.88
CA PRO A 98 -6.54 -17.99 7.89
C PRO A 98 -7.10 -16.62 7.49
N ASN A 99 -6.49 -15.56 8.04
CA ASN A 99 -6.62 -14.21 7.52
C ASN A 99 -5.24 -13.72 7.02
N PRO A 100 -4.92 -13.94 5.74
CA PRO A 100 -3.59 -13.64 5.22
C PRO A 100 -3.24 -12.15 5.31
N CYS A 101 -4.20 -11.24 5.22
CA CYS A 101 -3.95 -9.79 5.32
C CYS A 101 -3.51 -9.37 6.72
N VAL A 102 -4.10 -9.93 7.78
CA VAL A 102 -3.69 -9.67 9.17
C VAL A 102 -2.27 -10.16 9.45
N MET A 103 -1.86 -11.25 8.79
CA MET A 103 -0.50 -11.78 8.89
C MET A 103 0.48 -10.99 8.01
N CYS A 104 0.10 -10.71 6.76
CA CYS A 104 0.92 -10.05 5.76
C CYS A 104 1.34 -8.64 6.18
N ASN A 105 0.43 -7.82 6.71
CA ASN A 105 0.76 -6.43 7.01
C ASN A 105 1.93 -6.31 7.99
N PRO A 106 1.90 -6.88 9.22
CA PRO A 106 3.00 -6.73 10.16
C PRO A 106 4.24 -7.56 9.80
N ALA A 107 4.05 -8.81 9.37
CA ALA A 107 5.17 -9.74 9.18
C ALA A 107 5.91 -9.55 7.84
N PHE A 108 5.27 -8.92 6.86
CA PHE A 108 5.82 -8.79 5.51
C PHE A 108 5.74 -7.36 4.97
N LYS A 109 4.54 -6.83 4.70
CA LYS A 109 4.37 -5.58 3.95
C LYS A 109 5.08 -4.39 4.61
N PHE A 110 4.80 -4.12 5.88
CA PHE A 110 5.39 -2.97 6.57
C PHE A 110 6.87 -3.18 6.91
N ARG A 111 7.33 -4.43 7.07
CA ARG A 111 8.75 -4.73 7.18
C ARG A 111 9.49 -4.36 5.89
N VAL A 112 9.01 -4.82 4.74
CA VAL A 112 9.62 -4.50 3.44
C VAL A 112 9.60 -2.98 3.18
N LEU A 113 8.47 -2.31 3.49
CA LEU A 113 8.37 -0.85 3.34
C LEU A 113 9.37 -0.12 4.25
N ALA A 114 9.57 -0.59 5.49
CA ALA A 114 10.53 0.00 6.41
C ALA A 114 11.98 -0.16 5.90
N GLU A 115 12.35 -1.37 5.48
CA GLU A 115 13.67 -1.66 4.89
C GLU A 115 13.96 -0.79 3.66
N TRP A 116 12.97 -0.59 2.78
CA TRP A 116 13.10 0.29 1.62
C TRP A 116 13.14 1.78 2.00
N ALA A 117 12.37 2.19 3.02
CA ALA A 117 12.40 3.55 3.52
C ALA A 117 13.80 3.90 4.08
N ASP A 118 14.38 2.99 4.86
CA ASP A 118 15.73 3.16 5.40
C ASP A 118 16.78 3.21 4.29
N LYS A 119 16.71 2.29 3.31
CA LYS A 119 17.61 2.25 2.15
C LYS A 119 17.58 3.52 1.32
N LEU A 120 16.41 4.16 1.20
CA LEU A 120 16.21 5.36 0.37
C LEU A 120 16.23 6.66 1.17
N GLY A 121 16.51 6.61 2.48
CA GLY A 121 16.57 7.76 3.35
C GLY A 121 15.20 8.46 3.50
N CYS A 122 14.11 7.68 3.60
CA CYS A 122 12.78 8.22 3.80
C CYS A 122 12.43 8.29 5.29
N ASP A 123 11.93 9.43 5.74
CA ASP A 123 11.49 9.66 7.12
C ASP A 123 10.25 8.83 7.44
N TYR A 124 9.32 8.76 6.48
CA TYR A 124 8.00 8.18 6.65
C TYR A 124 7.68 7.10 5.62
N ILE A 125 6.67 6.31 5.96
CA ILE A 125 6.06 5.28 5.12
C ILE A 125 4.58 5.61 4.94
N ALA A 126 4.07 5.58 3.72
CA ALA A 126 2.65 5.80 3.47
C ALA A 126 2.04 4.68 2.62
N THR A 127 0.79 4.39 2.90
CA THR A 127 -0.01 3.42 2.15
C THR A 127 -1.45 3.91 1.99
N GLY A 128 -2.21 3.28 1.08
CA GLY A 128 -3.62 3.57 0.84
C GLY A 128 -4.59 2.97 1.85
N HIS A 129 -4.17 2.57 3.05
CA HIS A 129 -5.09 2.04 4.03
C HIS A 129 -6.00 3.12 4.62
N TYR A 130 -7.28 2.77 4.80
CA TYR A 130 -8.29 3.62 5.42
C TYR A 130 -8.26 3.44 6.94
N VAL A 131 -7.22 3.99 7.56
CA VAL A 131 -7.02 3.99 9.03
C VAL A 131 -6.43 5.32 9.45
N ARG A 132 -6.48 5.64 10.73
CA ARG A 132 -5.85 6.83 11.30
C ARG A 132 -4.84 6.43 12.37
N VAL A 133 -3.72 7.14 12.39
CA VAL A 133 -2.72 7.04 13.46
C VAL A 133 -2.68 8.38 14.18
N LYS A 134 -2.63 8.35 15.51
CA LYS A 134 -2.46 9.53 16.34
C LYS A 134 -1.42 9.24 17.41
N GLU A 135 -0.63 10.25 17.71
CA GLU A 135 0.25 10.24 18.88
C GLU A 135 -0.50 10.80 20.09
N GLU A 136 -0.52 10.05 21.16
CA GLU A 136 -1.11 10.46 22.46
C GLU A 136 -0.16 10.04 23.58
N SER A 137 0.32 11.00 24.34
CA SER A 137 1.23 10.76 25.50
C SER A 137 2.47 9.93 25.14
N GLY A 138 3.09 10.20 23.99
CA GLY A 138 4.30 9.51 23.50
C GLY A 138 4.05 8.11 22.92
N ARG A 139 2.79 7.74 22.69
CA ARG A 139 2.42 6.48 22.04
C ARG A 139 1.57 6.71 20.79
N TYR A 140 1.77 5.89 19.81
CA TYR A 140 0.99 5.91 18.57
C TYR A 140 -0.17 4.93 18.67
N GLY A 141 -1.40 5.45 18.61
CA GLY A 141 -2.63 4.66 18.56
C GLY A 141 -3.14 4.48 17.13
N LEU A 142 -3.66 3.29 16.82
CA LEU A 142 -4.34 2.99 15.57
C LEU A 142 -5.85 3.16 15.78
N TYR A 143 -6.50 3.93 14.90
CA TYR A 143 -7.93 4.26 14.96
C TYR A 143 -8.63 3.91 13.65
N CYS A 144 -9.91 3.58 13.73
CA CYS A 144 -10.74 3.32 12.55
C CYS A 144 -10.72 4.50 11.59
N GLY A 145 -10.78 4.21 10.29
CA GLY A 145 -11.01 5.20 9.24
C GLY A 145 -12.38 5.88 9.40
N VAL A 146 -12.52 7.08 8.80
CA VAL A 146 -13.81 7.81 8.79
C VAL A 146 -14.85 7.08 7.93
N ASP A 147 -14.41 6.43 6.85
CA ASP A 147 -15.28 5.56 6.03
C ASP A 147 -15.40 4.18 6.68
N GLY A 148 -16.46 3.97 7.46
CA GLY A 148 -16.70 2.71 8.15
C GLY A 148 -16.89 1.48 7.23
N LYS A 149 -17.25 1.71 5.93
CA LYS A 149 -17.34 0.63 4.94
C LYS A 149 -15.97 0.23 4.38
N LYS A 150 -14.97 1.11 4.53
CA LYS A 150 -13.61 0.92 4.04
C LYS A 150 -12.58 0.81 5.15
N ASP A 151 -12.99 0.83 6.41
CA ASP A 151 -12.08 0.71 7.54
C ASP A 151 -11.22 -0.55 7.43
N GLN A 152 -9.91 -0.36 7.63
CA GLN A 152 -8.90 -1.41 7.52
C GLN A 152 -8.07 -1.56 8.80
N SER A 153 -8.50 -0.95 9.90
CA SER A 153 -7.79 -1.00 11.18
C SER A 153 -7.58 -2.43 11.69
N TYR A 154 -8.54 -3.33 11.43
CA TYR A 154 -8.43 -4.75 11.75
C TYR A 154 -7.22 -5.43 11.11
N PHE A 155 -6.80 -5.01 9.92
CA PHE A 155 -5.66 -5.62 9.24
C PHE A 155 -4.30 -5.12 9.76
N LEU A 156 -4.29 -4.05 10.57
CA LEU A 156 -3.07 -3.36 11.02
C LEU A 156 -2.85 -3.41 12.54
N TRP A 157 -3.75 -4.03 13.31
CA TRP A 157 -3.70 -4.01 14.78
C TRP A 157 -2.40 -4.56 15.39
N ARG A 158 -1.62 -5.36 14.64
CA ARG A 158 -0.35 -5.95 15.08
C ARG A 158 0.88 -5.09 14.74
N LEU A 159 0.71 -3.91 14.17
CA LEU A 159 1.85 -3.02 13.90
C LEU A 159 2.44 -2.49 15.21
N GLY A 160 3.76 -2.57 15.34
CA GLY A 160 4.50 -2.05 16.51
C GLY A 160 4.62 -0.53 16.50
N GLN A 161 5.06 0.03 17.63
CA GLN A 161 5.23 1.48 17.81
C GLN A 161 6.31 2.06 16.89
N ASP A 162 7.36 1.30 16.65
CA ASP A 162 8.46 1.61 15.75
C ASP A 162 7.97 1.87 14.30
N VAL A 163 7.04 1.04 13.83
CA VAL A 163 6.42 1.19 12.51
C VAL A 163 5.36 2.30 12.54
N LEU A 164 4.46 2.29 13.53
CA LEU A 164 3.34 3.26 13.61
C LEU A 164 3.83 4.70 13.67
N SER A 165 4.95 4.97 14.36
CA SER A 165 5.55 6.31 14.47
C SER A 165 6.00 6.89 13.13
N ARG A 166 6.25 6.04 12.15
CA ARG A 166 6.69 6.41 10.79
C ARG A 166 5.55 6.32 9.76
N CYS A 167 4.36 5.83 10.15
CA CYS A 167 3.28 5.62 9.21
C CYS A 167 2.43 6.87 8.99
N ILE A 168 2.15 7.18 7.72
CA ILE A 168 1.17 8.17 7.29
C ILE A 168 0.09 7.46 6.49
N PHE A 169 -1.17 7.66 6.87
CA PHE A 169 -2.34 7.11 6.17
C PHE A 169 -3.24 8.24 5.67
N PRO A 170 -2.93 8.84 4.52
CA PRO A 170 -3.61 10.07 4.04
C PRO A 170 -5.09 9.88 3.76
N LEU A 171 -5.53 8.62 3.55
CA LEU A 171 -6.92 8.29 3.22
C LEU A 171 -7.79 8.02 4.46
N GLY A 172 -7.19 7.86 5.64
CA GLY A 172 -7.92 7.50 6.84
C GLY A 172 -8.96 8.52 7.31
N ALA A 173 -8.80 9.78 6.95
CA ALA A 173 -9.74 10.87 7.24
C ALA A 173 -10.72 11.16 6.07
N LEU A 174 -10.74 10.34 5.03
CA LEU A 174 -11.54 10.53 3.82
C LEU A 174 -12.53 9.40 3.60
N ARG A 175 -13.63 9.69 2.92
CA ARG A 175 -14.50 8.67 2.36
C ARG A 175 -14.01 8.27 0.97
N LYS A 176 -14.32 7.06 0.55
CA LYS A 176 -13.92 6.56 -0.78
C LYS A 176 -14.42 7.43 -1.93
N GLU A 177 -15.61 7.99 -1.79
CA GLU A 177 -16.20 8.92 -2.77
C GLU A 177 -15.36 10.20 -2.90
N ASP A 178 -14.88 10.74 -1.79
CA ASP A 178 -14.03 11.93 -1.77
C ASP A 178 -12.69 11.66 -2.46
N VAL A 179 -12.11 10.46 -2.25
CA VAL A 179 -10.88 10.02 -2.90
C VAL A 179 -11.06 9.93 -4.42
N ARG A 180 -12.16 9.35 -4.89
CA ARG A 180 -12.51 9.30 -6.32
C ARG A 180 -12.70 10.70 -6.90
N GLY A 181 -13.45 11.56 -6.22
CA GLY A 181 -13.64 12.95 -6.62
C GLY A 181 -12.34 13.75 -6.67
N TYR A 182 -11.46 13.54 -5.70
CA TYR A 182 -10.13 14.16 -5.69
C TYR A 182 -9.28 13.74 -6.90
N LEU A 183 -9.21 12.45 -7.21
CA LEU A 183 -8.48 11.96 -8.39
C LEU A 183 -9.03 12.52 -9.70
N ALA A 184 -10.36 12.59 -9.85
CA ALA A 184 -10.98 13.17 -11.03
C ALA A 184 -10.60 14.63 -11.22
N ARG A 185 -10.68 15.45 -10.14
CA ARG A 185 -10.25 16.86 -10.17
C ARG A 185 -8.76 17.05 -10.52
N LYS A 186 -7.92 16.08 -10.20
CA LYS A 186 -6.48 16.06 -10.54
C LYS A 186 -6.19 15.52 -11.95
N GLY A 187 -7.23 15.23 -12.76
CA GLY A 187 -7.09 14.71 -14.13
C GLY A 187 -6.76 13.22 -14.23
N PHE A 188 -7.11 12.43 -13.19
CA PHE A 188 -6.96 10.97 -13.16
C PHE A 188 -8.32 10.27 -13.24
N GLU A 189 -9.19 10.70 -14.16
CA GLU A 189 -10.58 10.22 -14.29
C GLU A 189 -10.66 8.71 -14.54
N MET A 190 -9.81 8.15 -15.40
CA MET A 190 -9.79 6.71 -15.66
C MET A 190 -9.48 5.90 -14.39
N LYS A 191 -8.51 6.35 -13.60
CA LYS A 191 -8.21 5.74 -12.29
C LYS A 191 -9.39 5.90 -11.32
N ALA A 192 -10.03 7.06 -11.29
CA ALA A 192 -11.18 7.32 -10.41
C ALA A 192 -12.37 6.36 -10.68
N ARG A 193 -12.52 5.87 -11.92
CA ARG A 193 -13.57 4.91 -12.34
C ARG A 193 -13.17 3.45 -12.18
N GLY A 194 -11.90 3.15 -11.90
CA GLY A 194 -11.39 1.79 -11.80
C GLY A 194 -12.06 0.95 -10.73
N GLY A 195 -12.05 -0.37 -10.90
CA GLY A 195 -12.47 -1.34 -9.91
C GLY A 195 -11.51 -1.46 -8.74
N GLU A 196 -11.94 -2.15 -7.71
CA GLU A 196 -11.11 -2.50 -6.55
C GLU A 196 -10.92 -4.01 -6.52
N SER A 197 -9.71 -4.46 -6.22
CA SER A 197 -9.48 -5.87 -5.92
C SER A 197 -9.94 -6.14 -4.49
N MET A 198 -10.88 -7.07 -4.34
CA MET A 198 -11.40 -7.51 -3.04
C MET A 198 -10.81 -8.86 -2.61
N GLU A 199 -10.04 -9.50 -3.49
CA GLU A 199 -9.49 -10.84 -3.29
C GLU A 199 -8.07 -10.83 -2.75
N GLY A 200 -7.64 -11.98 -2.22
CA GLY A 200 -6.25 -12.19 -1.82
C GLY A 200 -5.30 -12.03 -3.01
N CYS A 201 -4.20 -11.28 -2.86
CA CYS A 201 -3.30 -10.92 -3.95
C CYS A 201 -2.58 -12.11 -4.62
N PHE A 202 -2.67 -13.32 -4.07
CA PHE A 202 -2.09 -14.56 -4.60
C PHE A 202 -3.14 -15.61 -5.00
N ILE A 203 -4.44 -15.26 -4.99
CA ILE A 203 -5.54 -16.16 -5.34
C ILE A 203 -6.02 -15.80 -6.74
N ASP A 204 -6.05 -16.80 -7.64
CA ASP A 204 -6.37 -16.59 -9.06
C ASP A 204 -7.86 -16.67 -9.35
N LYS A 205 -8.59 -17.50 -8.62
CA LYS A 205 -10.04 -17.76 -8.77
C LYS A 205 -10.67 -17.89 -7.40
N ASP A 206 -12.01 -17.83 -7.37
CA ASP A 206 -12.77 -18.12 -6.15
C ASP A 206 -12.35 -19.45 -5.52
N TYR A 207 -12.49 -19.55 -4.20
CA TYR A 207 -12.17 -20.74 -3.41
C TYR A 207 -13.02 -21.94 -3.84
#